data_b971079de7e47e0b942e540e3348236c
#
_entry.id   b971079de7e47e0b942e540e3348236c
#
_cell.length_a   1.000
_cell.length_b   1.000
_cell.length_c   1.000
_cell.angle_alpha   90.00
_cell.angle_beta   90.00
_cell.angle_gamma   90.00
#
_symmetry.space_group_name_H-M   'P 1'
#
loop_
_entity.id
_entity.type
_entity.pdbx_description
1 polymer ?
#
loop_
_entity_poly.entity_id
_entity_poly.type
_entity_poly.pdbx_seq_one_letter_code
_entity_poly.pdbx_strand_id
1 'polypeptide(L)'
;MSTRRQQKVSSLIQEELSEIFQRHGSTYYHNAFVTITGVEISPDLLVAKIHLSIFNVKDKEKSLEDIRSNTHEIRRHLGNKMRFHLRRIPELLFFIDDSIENAMRVNELLKGIDKTSGK
;
A
#
# COMPACT_ATOMS: atom_id res chain seq x y z
N MET A 1 -15.04 -7.29 -12.18
CA MET A 1 -15.43 -5.93 -11.80
C MET A 1 -15.77 -5.84 -10.32
N SER A 2 -15.38 -4.73 -9.67
CA SER A 2 -15.70 -4.52 -8.28
C SER A 2 -17.12 -4.00 -8.12
N THR A 3 -17.85 -4.54 -7.13
CA THR A 3 -19.17 -4.02 -6.79
C THR A 3 -19.01 -2.70 -6.02
N ARG A 4 -20.11 -1.97 -5.88
CA ARG A 4 -20.12 -0.74 -5.09
C ARG A 4 -19.66 -1.01 -3.65
N ARG A 5 -20.11 -2.11 -3.07
CA ARG A 5 -19.71 -2.49 -1.70
C ARG A 5 -18.21 -2.77 -1.62
N GLN A 6 -17.65 -3.49 -2.59
CA GLN A 6 -16.22 -3.74 -2.63
C GLN A 6 -15.43 -2.43 -2.72
N GLN A 7 -15.86 -1.52 -3.58
CA GLN A 7 -15.20 -0.22 -3.73
C GLN A 7 -15.24 0.59 -2.45
N LYS A 8 -16.40 0.61 -1.79
CA LYS A 8 -16.57 1.33 -0.52
C LYS A 8 -15.68 0.75 0.57
N VAL A 9 -15.64 -0.57 0.69
CA VAL A 9 -14.80 -1.24 1.68
C VAL A 9 -13.33 -1.03 1.37
N SER A 10 -12.92 -1.14 0.11
CA SER A 10 -11.54 -0.90 -0.31
C SER A 10 -11.08 0.51 0.04
N SER A 11 -11.90 1.51 -0.24
CA SER A 11 -11.59 2.91 0.06
C SER A 11 -11.45 3.13 1.55
N LEU A 12 -12.32 2.54 2.32
CA LEU A 12 -12.29 2.67 3.78
C LEU A 12 -11.06 1.99 4.37
N ILE A 13 -10.72 0.80 3.88
CA ILE A 13 -9.51 0.09 4.31
C ILE A 13 -8.28 0.93 3.98
N GLN A 14 -8.21 1.48 2.76
CA GLN A 14 -7.07 2.31 2.36
C GLN A 14 -6.91 3.52 3.27
N GLU A 15 -8.00 4.21 3.56
CA GLU A 15 -7.99 5.37 4.43
C GLU A 15 -7.52 5.01 5.85
N GLU A 16 -8.07 3.95 6.42
CA GLU A 16 -7.73 3.54 7.77
C GLU A 16 -6.31 2.99 7.89
N LEU A 17 -5.87 2.23 6.90
CA LEU A 17 -4.48 1.73 6.87
C LEU A 17 -3.49 2.86 6.70
N SER A 18 -3.80 3.85 5.88
CA SER A 18 -2.94 5.02 5.71
C SER A 18 -2.73 5.74 7.03
N GLU A 19 -3.79 5.89 7.81
CA GLU A 19 -3.70 6.49 9.14
C GLU A 19 -2.87 5.64 10.09
N ILE A 20 -3.06 4.31 10.08
CA ILE A 20 -2.29 3.40 10.92
C ILE A 20 -0.81 3.50 10.58
N PHE A 21 -0.47 3.55 9.30
CA PHE A 21 0.92 3.66 8.85
C PHE A 21 1.53 5.01 9.24
N GLN A 22 0.76 6.08 9.23
CA GLN A 22 1.24 7.38 9.70
C GLN A 22 1.58 7.36 11.18
N ARG A 23 0.75 6.69 11.99
CA ARG A 23 0.94 6.67 13.44
C ARG A 23 1.98 5.65 13.89
N HIS A 24 1.99 4.48 13.29
CA HIS A 24 2.77 3.34 13.76
C HIS A 24 3.82 2.86 12.77
N GLY A 25 3.88 3.48 11.60
CA GLY A 25 4.71 3.00 10.52
C GLY A 25 6.19 2.89 10.85
N SER A 26 6.72 3.84 11.62
CA SER A 26 8.14 3.80 12.00
C SER A 26 8.48 2.55 12.80
N THR A 27 7.51 1.99 13.52
CA THR A 27 7.69 0.73 14.25
C THR A 27 7.76 -0.45 13.29
N TYR A 28 7.05 -0.38 12.17
CA TYR A 28 6.97 -1.49 11.22
C TYR A 28 8.10 -1.50 10.20
N TYR A 29 8.47 -0.34 9.69
CA TYR A 29 9.40 -0.25 8.56
C TYR A 29 10.50 0.82 8.73
N HIS A 30 10.69 1.29 9.96
CA HIS A 30 11.78 2.21 10.33
C HIS A 30 11.83 3.49 9.51
N ASN A 31 12.90 3.70 8.73
CA ASN A 31 13.12 4.95 8.00
C ASN A 31 12.53 4.98 6.60
N ALA A 32 11.89 3.91 6.17
CA ALA A 32 11.31 3.87 4.84
C ALA A 32 10.13 4.83 4.73
N PHE A 33 9.92 5.36 3.53
CA PHE A 33 8.70 6.09 3.18
C PHE A 33 7.74 5.10 2.53
N VAL A 34 6.61 4.86 3.16
CA VAL A 34 5.61 3.89 2.67
C VAL A 34 4.27 4.57 2.48
N THR A 35 3.73 4.42 1.28
CA THR A 35 2.40 4.95 0.93
C THR A 35 1.55 3.81 0.41
N ILE A 36 0.28 3.78 0.78
CA ILE A 36 -0.66 2.80 0.23
C ILE A 36 -1.22 3.37 -1.06
N THR A 37 -0.92 2.72 -2.18
CA THR A 37 -1.32 3.18 -3.51
C THR A 37 -2.64 2.61 -3.95
N GLY A 38 -3.07 1.50 -3.36
CA GLY A 38 -4.36 0.91 -3.70
C GLY A 38 -4.68 -0.27 -2.82
N VAL A 39 -5.96 -0.59 -2.77
CA VAL A 39 -6.49 -1.76 -2.06
C VAL A 39 -7.47 -2.47 -2.97
N GLU A 40 -7.26 -3.77 -3.18
CA GLU A 40 -8.19 -4.62 -3.92
C GLU A 40 -8.77 -5.64 -2.97
N ILE A 41 -10.09 -5.64 -2.83
CA ILE A 41 -10.75 -6.59 -1.95
C ILE A 41 -11.46 -7.67 -2.76
N SER A 42 -11.41 -8.90 -2.25
CA SER A 42 -12.10 -10.01 -2.90
C SER A 42 -13.62 -9.85 -2.79
N PRO A 43 -14.40 -10.48 -3.71
CA PRO A 43 -15.86 -10.36 -3.68
C PRO A 43 -16.50 -10.81 -2.36
N ASP A 44 -15.90 -11.80 -1.70
CA ASP A 44 -16.38 -12.29 -0.40
C ASP A 44 -15.89 -11.47 0.78
N LEU A 45 -15.09 -10.42 0.52
CA LEU A 45 -14.51 -9.52 1.52
C LEU A 45 -13.56 -10.20 2.50
N LEU A 46 -13.01 -11.35 2.15
CA LEU A 46 -12.14 -12.12 3.04
C LEU A 46 -10.65 -11.85 2.83
N VAL A 47 -10.27 -11.33 1.65
CA VAL A 47 -8.86 -11.05 1.32
C VAL A 47 -8.75 -9.65 0.75
N ALA A 48 -7.80 -8.89 1.27
CA ALA A 48 -7.47 -7.56 0.75
C ALA A 48 -6.02 -7.55 0.28
N LYS A 49 -5.81 -7.19 -0.97
CA LYS A 49 -4.47 -6.97 -1.53
C LYS A 49 -4.12 -5.51 -1.36
N ILE A 50 -3.04 -5.26 -0.63
CA ILE A 50 -2.59 -3.92 -0.28
C ILE A 50 -1.36 -3.59 -1.11
N HIS A 51 -1.48 -2.61 -1.99
CA HIS A 51 -0.37 -2.18 -2.83
C HIS A 51 0.34 -1.02 -2.18
N LEU A 52 1.66 -1.14 -2.06
CA LEU A 52 2.50 -0.18 -1.34
C LEU A 52 3.56 0.39 -2.25
N SER A 53 3.81 1.68 -2.11
CA SER A 53 4.97 2.34 -2.69
C SER A 53 5.98 2.57 -1.56
N ILE A 54 7.20 2.07 -1.74
CA ILE A 54 8.25 2.14 -0.71
C ILE A 54 9.42 2.94 -1.27
N PHE A 55 9.79 4.00 -0.56
CA PHE A 55 10.86 4.91 -0.98
C PHE A 55 11.88 5.09 0.13
N ASN A 56 12.99 5.69 -0.22
CA ASN A 56 14.04 6.12 0.73
C ASN A 56 14.71 4.97 1.47
N VAL A 57 14.77 3.81 0.83
CA VAL A 57 15.52 2.65 1.33
C VAL A 57 16.16 1.93 0.16
N LYS A 58 17.29 1.27 0.42
CA LYS A 58 17.98 0.49 -0.60
C LYS A 58 17.29 -0.84 -0.86
N ASP A 59 16.80 -1.46 0.20
CA ASP A 59 16.20 -2.79 0.13
C ASP A 59 14.71 -2.71 0.45
N LYS A 60 13.91 -2.51 -0.59
CA LYS A 60 12.46 -2.43 -0.47
C LYS A 60 11.84 -3.75 -0.04
N GLU A 61 12.43 -4.86 -0.47
CA GLU A 61 11.94 -6.19 -0.12
C GLU A 61 12.06 -6.44 1.38
N LYS A 62 13.12 -5.96 2.00
CA LYS A 62 13.28 -6.05 3.44
C LYS A 62 12.21 -5.25 4.17
N SER A 63 11.94 -4.03 3.69
CA SER A 63 10.87 -3.21 4.26
C SER A 63 9.52 -3.90 4.12
N LEU A 64 9.27 -4.55 2.99
CA LEU A 64 8.05 -5.31 2.78
C LEU A 64 7.95 -6.49 3.75
N GLU A 65 9.06 -7.20 3.97
CA GLU A 65 9.08 -8.29 4.95
C GLU A 65 8.79 -7.79 6.36
N ASP A 66 9.35 -6.64 6.72
CA ASP A 66 9.11 -6.02 8.02
C ASP A 66 7.63 -5.71 8.19
N ILE A 67 6.99 -5.16 7.16
CA ILE A 67 5.56 -4.89 7.19
C ILE A 67 4.78 -6.20 7.32
N ARG A 68 5.14 -7.22 6.56
CA ARG A 68 4.48 -8.53 6.62
C ARG A 68 4.61 -9.17 8.00
N SER A 69 5.76 -8.99 8.66
CA SER A 69 5.98 -9.50 10.01
C SER A 69 5.05 -8.85 11.03
N ASN A 70 4.58 -7.66 10.75
CA ASN A 70 3.69 -6.91 11.64
C ASN A 70 2.22 -6.99 11.21
N THR A 71 1.88 -7.89 10.29
CA THR A 71 0.51 -8.00 9.78
C THR A 71 -0.51 -8.20 10.89
N HIS A 72 -0.19 -9.02 11.88
CA HIS A 72 -1.10 -9.28 13.01
C HIS A 72 -1.44 -7.99 13.75
N GLU A 73 -0.43 -7.18 14.07
CA GLU A 73 -0.62 -5.89 14.73
C GLU A 73 -1.41 -4.92 13.85
N ILE A 74 -1.08 -4.87 12.57
CA ILE A 74 -1.77 -4.00 11.61
C ILE A 74 -3.25 -4.39 11.53
N ARG A 75 -3.55 -5.69 11.45
CA ARG A 75 -4.93 -6.17 11.41
C ARG A 75 -5.67 -5.85 12.73
N ARG A 76 -4.98 -5.93 13.84
CA ARG A 76 -5.58 -5.59 15.13
C ARG A 76 -6.00 -4.11 15.17
N HIS A 77 -5.12 -3.22 14.74
CA HIS A 77 -5.45 -1.79 14.66
C HIS A 77 -6.59 -1.53 13.67
N LEU A 78 -6.54 -2.19 12.52
CA LEU A 78 -7.58 -2.04 11.52
C LEU A 78 -8.93 -2.53 12.05
N GLY A 79 -8.93 -3.67 12.76
CA GLY A 79 -10.13 -4.22 13.36
C GLY A 79 -10.78 -3.27 14.35
N ASN A 80 -9.96 -2.59 15.17
CA ASN A 80 -10.48 -1.62 16.12
C ASN A 80 -11.17 -0.43 15.42
N LYS A 81 -10.62 -0.02 14.27
CA LYS A 81 -11.18 1.11 13.52
C LYS A 81 -12.41 0.73 12.70
N MET A 82 -12.48 -0.51 12.24
CA MET A 82 -13.52 -0.95 11.30
C MET A 82 -14.55 -1.90 11.89
N ARG A 83 -14.54 -2.10 13.20
CA ARG A 83 -15.43 -3.09 13.83
C ARG A 83 -16.92 -2.87 13.58
N PHE A 84 -17.31 -1.63 13.30
CA PHE A 84 -18.72 -1.31 13.02
C PHE A 84 -19.06 -1.40 11.53
N HIS A 85 -18.05 -1.58 10.68
CA HIS A 85 -18.21 -1.63 9.23
C HIS A 85 -18.07 -3.04 8.68
N LEU A 86 -17.26 -3.87 9.33
CA LEU A 86 -16.99 -5.23 8.90
C LEU A 86 -17.15 -6.21 10.05
N ARG A 87 -17.83 -7.32 9.79
CA ARG A 87 -17.94 -8.41 10.77
C ARG A 87 -16.61 -9.10 10.96
N ARG A 88 -15.81 -9.12 9.92
CA ARG A 88 -14.58 -9.87 9.86
C ARG A 88 -13.55 -9.05 9.13
N ILE A 89 -12.36 -8.96 9.71
CA ILE A 89 -11.26 -8.23 9.06
C ILE A 89 -10.63 -9.14 8.03
N PRO A 90 -10.47 -8.68 6.78
CA PRO A 90 -9.87 -9.49 5.74
C PRO A 90 -8.43 -9.85 6.05
N GLU A 91 -7.96 -10.94 5.45
CA GLU A 91 -6.54 -11.22 5.39
C GLU A 91 -5.87 -10.13 4.56
N LEU A 92 -4.76 -9.60 5.06
CA LEU A 92 -4.03 -8.54 4.37
C LEU A 92 -2.81 -9.13 3.67
N LEU A 93 -2.73 -8.92 2.36
CA LEU A 93 -1.58 -9.33 1.55
C LEU A 93 -0.92 -8.06 1.01
N PHE A 94 0.34 -7.86 1.33
CA PHE A 94 1.06 -6.65 0.96
C PHE A 94 1.96 -6.91 -0.25
N PHE A 95 1.92 -5.98 -1.21
CA PHE A 95 2.71 -6.05 -2.43
C PHE A 95 3.34 -4.69 -2.71
N ILE A 96 4.54 -4.70 -3.27
CA ILE A 96 5.17 -3.47 -3.73
C ILE A 96 4.56 -3.08 -5.07
N ASP A 97 4.10 -1.83 -5.16
CA ASP A 97 3.59 -1.26 -6.39
C ASP A 97 4.63 -0.26 -6.92
N ASP A 98 5.31 -0.63 -7.97
CA ASP A 98 6.36 0.18 -8.58
C ASP A 98 5.83 1.12 -9.67
N SER A 99 4.52 1.16 -9.88
CA SER A 99 3.95 1.92 -11.00
C SER A 99 4.31 3.41 -10.96
N ILE A 100 4.30 4.04 -9.78
CA ILE A 100 4.67 5.45 -9.63
C ILE A 100 6.15 5.65 -9.93
N GLU A 101 7.00 4.80 -9.36
CA GLU A 101 8.44 4.86 -9.54
C GLU A 101 8.81 4.60 -11.00
N ASN A 102 8.19 3.61 -11.64
CA ASN A 102 8.42 3.31 -13.04
C ASN A 102 7.97 4.47 -13.94
N ALA A 103 6.86 5.11 -13.63
CA ALA A 103 6.41 6.28 -14.39
C ALA A 103 7.40 7.43 -14.30
N MET A 104 7.93 7.68 -13.11
CA MET A 104 8.95 8.71 -12.89
C MET A 104 10.23 8.38 -13.65
N ARG A 105 10.65 7.13 -13.62
CA ARG A 105 11.85 6.68 -14.34
C ARG A 105 11.68 6.83 -15.85
N VAL A 106 10.52 6.47 -16.39
CA VAL A 106 10.22 6.64 -17.80
C VAL A 106 10.26 8.11 -18.19
N ASN A 107 9.69 8.99 -17.38
CA ASN A 107 9.72 10.42 -17.62
C ASN A 107 11.15 10.97 -17.64
N GLU A 108 12.01 10.50 -16.74
CA GLU A 108 13.40 10.90 -16.70
C GLU A 108 14.14 10.44 -17.96
N LEU A 109 13.89 9.22 -18.42
CA LEU A 109 14.47 8.70 -19.64
C LEU A 109 14.03 9.49 -20.87
N LEU A 110 12.75 9.85 -20.93
CA LEU A 110 12.22 10.66 -22.03
C LEU A 110 12.82 12.06 -22.03
N LYS A 111 12.99 12.66 -20.87
CA LYS A 111 13.65 13.96 -20.75
C LYS A 111 15.10 13.89 -21.20
N GLY A 112 15.80 12.80 -20.85
CA GLY A 112 17.16 12.57 -21.29
C GLY A 112 17.27 12.46 -22.81
N ILE A 113 16.35 11.73 -23.43
CA ILE A 113 16.27 11.56 -24.87
C ILE A 113 15.98 12.91 -25.54
N ASP A 114 15.04 13.67 -25.03
CA ASP A 114 14.68 14.99 -25.54
C ASP A 114 15.88 15.94 -25.51
N LYS A 115 16.62 15.94 -24.41
CA LYS A 115 17.84 16.74 -24.28
C LYS A 115 18.87 16.34 -25.32
N THR A 116 18.99 15.05 -25.58
CA THR A 116 19.95 14.54 -26.56
C THR A 116 19.51 14.86 -27.97
N SER A 117 18.24 14.71 -28.28
CA SER A 117 17.72 14.95 -29.63
C SER A 117 17.51 16.42 -29.92
N GLY A 118 17.40 17.27 -28.90
CA GLY A 118 17.23 18.70 -29.05
C GLY A 118 18.52 19.45 -29.38
N LYS A 119 19.60 18.75 -29.53
CA LYS A 119 20.91 19.35 -29.86
C LYS A 119 21.14 19.44 -31.36
#